data_581dfaabc5175ea6dd511dda9e82d9af
#
_entry.id   581dfaabc5175ea6dd511dda9e82d9af
#
_cell.length_a   1.000
_cell.length_b   1.000
_cell.length_c   1.000
_cell.angle_alpha   90.00
_cell.angle_beta   90.00
_cell.angle_gamma   90.00
#
_symmetry.space_group_name_H-M   'P 1'
#
loop_
_entity.id
_entity.type
_entity.pdbx_description
1 polymer ?
#
loop_
_entity_poly.entity_id
_entity_poly.type
_entity_poly.pdbx_seq_one_letter_code
_entity_poly.pdbx_strand_id
1 'polypeptide(L)'
;MAKYLVTGGAGFFGGILKNRLLADGAEVVSVDLVPDTARHPALTSVQADIRDEQAMRAVFAAHRFDAVFHIAAMLAHGRMNRELLWTSNVDGTGVIARCAREAGVRKLVFTSSNCLWASNMGRPVREDDPPAPVEVYGESKLAGEKLLGQFADGLDVVILRCPTIIDSGRLGLLAILFEFIRENKTVWVVGSGGNRYQFIHAGDLAQACVLAVDFAGSGTFHVGSDNVPSLRECYEAVIAEAGSRSRVRSLPKGPALAAMRLAHRLKISPLGPYHYRMIAEDFVFDTSRIREAMGWRPTVTNSEMLTLAYRYYAENREEILARKNVSAHSRAAEMGIVRLLKWIS
;
A
#
# COMPACT_ATOMS: atom_id res chain seq x y z
N MET A 1 6.43 -24.96 -15.28
CA MET A 1 5.83 -24.27 -14.13
C MET A 1 6.49 -22.92 -14.04
N ALA A 2 5.72 -21.84 -14.00
CA ALA A 2 6.30 -20.51 -13.92
C ALA A 2 6.99 -20.29 -12.57
N LYS A 3 8.12 -19.57 -12.57
CA LYS A 3 8.88 -19.25 -11.36
C LYS A 3 9.06 -17.75 -11.22
N TYR A 4 8.70 -17.24 -10.07
CA TYR A 4 8.70 -15.81 -9.80
C TYR A 4 9.56 -15.43 -8.59
N LEU A 5 10.23 -14.29 -8.68
CA LEU A 5 10.83 -13.62 -7.53
C LEU A 5 9.84 -12.62 -6.95
N VAL A 6 9.59 -12.67 -5.64
CA VAL A 6 8.82 -11.67 -4.91
C VAL A 6 9.71 -11.03 -3.86
N THR A 7 10.09 -9.78 -4.03
CA THR A 7 10.79 -9.01 -2.98
C THR A 7 9.78 -8.41 -2.02
N GLY A 8 10.09 -8.41 -0.73
CA GLY A 8 9.12 -8.00 0.30
C GLY A 8 8.03 -9.04 0.57
N GLY A 9 8.31 -10.32 0.30
CA GLY A 9 7.32 -11.39 0.36
C GLY A 9 6.87 -11.79 1.78
N ALA A 10 7.59 -11.39 2.83
CA ALA A 10 7.15 -11.52 4.22
C ALA A 10 6.29 -10.32 4.68
N GLY A 11 6.20 -9.26 3.87
CA GLY A 11 5.37 -8.10 4.13
C GLY A 11 3.87 -8.35 3.90
N PHE A 12 3.04 -7.36 4.25
CA PHE A 12 1.57 -7.47 4.14
C PHE A 12 1.11 -7.81 2.72
N PHE A 13 1.43 -6.96 1.74
CA PHE A 13 0.99 -7.19 0.36
C PHE A 13 1.81 -8.28 -0.34
N GLY A 14 3.12 -8.30 -0.11
CA GLY A 14 3.99 -9.36 -0.69
C GLY A 14 3.56 -10.76 -0.26
N GLY A 15 3.10 -10.93 0.98
CA GLY A 15 2.54 -12.18 1.48
C GLY A 15 1.27 -12.60 0.75
N ILE A 16 0.36 -11.65 0.49
CA ILE A 16 -0.90 -11.92 -0.25
C ILE A 16 -0.59 -12.29 -1.70
N LEU A 17 0.27 -11.53 -2.38
CA LEU A 17 0.69 -11.83 -3.75
C LEU A 17 1.38 -13.20 -3.84
N LYS A 18 2.33 -13.47 -2.96
CA LYS A 18 3.02 -14.76 -2.88
C LYS A 18 2.04 -15.92 -2.75
N ASN A 19 1.09 -15.83 -1.81
CA ASN A 19 0.09 -16.88 -1.60
C ASN A 19 -0.80 -17.08 -2.84
N ARG A 20 -1.15 -16.01 -3.53
CA ARG A 20 -1.90 -16.08 -4.79
C ARG A 20 -1.09 -16.81 -5.88
N LEU A 21 0.18 -16.46 -6.07
CA LEU A 21 1.04 -17.09 -7.07
C LEU A 21 1.22 -18.59 -6.79
N LEU A 22 1.40 -18.97 -5.52
CA LEU A 22 1.49 -20.37 -5.10
C LEU A 22 0.18 -21.13 -5.36
N ALA A 23 -0.96 -20.51 -5.07
CA ALA A 23 -2.28 -21.09 -5.34
C ALA A 23 -2.56 -21.26 -6.84
N ASP A 24 -2.01 -20.37 -7.67
CA ASP A 24 -2.07 -20.46 -9.13
C ASP A 24 -1.06 -21.47 -9.70
N GLY A 25 -0.33 -22.21 -8.83
CA GLY A 25 0.58 -23.28 -9.20
C GLY A 25 1.99 -22.85 -9.59
N ALA A 26 2.40 -21.61 -9.30
CA ALA A 26 3.75 -21.14 -9.58
C ALA A 26 4.75 -21.56 -8.49
N GLU A 27 6.03 -21.62 -8.85
CA GLU A 27 7.13 -21.60 -7.89
C GLU A 27 7.47 -20.16 -7.51
N VAL A 28 7.67 -19.90 -6.22
CA VAL A 28 7.99 -18.56 -5.72
C VAL A 28 9.29 -18.58 -4.91
N VAL A 29 10.18 -17.65 -5.24
CA VAL A 29 11.31 -17.27 -4.39
C VAL A 29 10.94 -15.96 -3.70
N SER A 30 10.83 -15.99 -2.37
CA SER A 30 10.50 -14.82 -1.54
C SER A 30 11.77 -14.24 -0.92
N VAL A 31 12.07 -12.98 -1.17
CA VAL A 31 13.20 -12.27 -0.56
C VAL A 31 12.68 -11.17 0.35
N ASP A 32 13.12 -11.18 1.62
CA ASP A 32 12.76 -10.15 2.60
C ASP A 32 13.87 -9.97 3.63
N LEU A 33 13.88 -8.82 4.32
CA LEU A 33 14.77 -8.54 5.46
C LEU A 33 14.43 -9.40 6.68
N VAL A 34 13.16 -9.78 6.82
CA VAL A 34 12.69 -10.64 7.91
C VAL A 34 12.44 -12.06 7.40
N PRO A 35 12.61 -13.09 8.26
CA PRO A 35 12.32 -14.45 7.87
C PRO A 35 10.87 -14.62 7.46
N ASP A 36 10.63 -15.28 6.33
CA ASP A 36 9.29 -15.68 5.91
C ASP A 36 8.90 -16.96 6.66
N THR A 37 7.81 -16.90 7.41
CA THR A 37 7.30 -18.02 8.20
C THR A 37 6.38 -18.95 7.42
N ALA A 38 5.95 -18.56 6.21
CA ALA A 38 5.12 -19.39 5.35
C ALA A 38 5.85 -20.69 4.96
N ARG A 39 5.09 -21.77 4.83
CA ARG A 39 5.59 -23.08 4.39
C ARG A 39 4.75 -23.56 3.22
N HIS A 40 5.41 -23.82 2.09
CA HIS A 40 4.78 -24.39 0.90
C HIS A 40 5.86 -25.12 0.10
N PRO A 41 5.58 -26.31 -0.52
CA PRO A 41 6.59 -27.07 -1.29
C PRO A 41 7.21 -26.26 -2.45
N ALA A 42 6.44 -25.36 -3.07
CA ALA A 42 6.88 -24.51 -4.18
C ALA A 42 7.38 -23.12 -3.72
N LEU A 43 7.66 -22.92 -2.41
CA LEU A 43 8.18 -21.67 -1.85
C LEU A 43 9.62 -21.85 -1.38
N THR A 44 10.50 -20.99 -1.90
CA THR A 44 11.85 -20.81 -1.37
C THR A 44 11.92 -19.46 -0.68
N SER A 45 12.25 -19.42 0.61
CA SER A 45 12.39 -18.17 1.38
C SER A 45 13.86 -17.83 1.57
N VAL A 46 14.23 -16.62 1.20
CA VAL A 46 15.60 -16.08 1.34
C VAL A 46 15.55 -14.83 2.20
N GLN A 47 16.24 -14.86 3.33
CA GLN A 47 16.40 -13.66 4.15
C GLN A 47 17.61 -12.87 3.64
N ALA A 48 17.36 -11.73 3.01
CA ALA A 48 18.40 -10.86 2.47
C ALA A 48 17.92 -9.42 2.33
N ASP A 49 18.88 -8.50 2.31
CA ASP A 49 18.62 -7.09 2.00
C ASP A 49 18.73 -6.89 0.47
N ILE A 50 17.69 -6.31 -0.13
CA ILE A 50 17.70 -6.00 -1.58
C ILE A 50 18.80 -5.01 -2.00
N ARG A 51 19.43 -4.30 -1.05
CA ARG A 51 20.56 -3.42 -1.27
C ARG A 51 21.89 -4.18 -1.37
N ASP A 52 21.93 -5.40 -0.86
CA ASP A 52 23.10 -6.27 -0.98
C ASP A 52 23.14 -6.88 -2.38
N GLU A 53 23.90 -6.24 -3.26
CA GLU A 53 24.02 -6.69 -4.66
C GLU A 53 24.61 -8.08 -4.77
N GLN A 54 25.56 -8.46 -3.90
CA GLN A 54 26.15 -9.79 -3.93
C GLN A 54 25.12 -10.87 -3.56
N ALA A 55 24.32 -10.64 -2.53
CA ALA A 55 23.23 -11.54 -2.15
C ALA A 55 22.18 -11.65 -3.26
N MET A 56 21.81 -10.53 -3.90
CA MET A 56 20.84 -10.55 -5.00
C MET A 56 21.39 -11.30 -6.22
N ARG A 57 22.66 -11.06 -6.62
CA ARG A 57 23.32 -11.83 -7.69
C ARG A 57 23.31 -13.34 -7.41
N ALA A 58 23.55 -13.75 -6.16
CA ALA A 58 23.47 -15.16 -5.78
C ALA A 58 22.06 -15.73 -5.96
N VAL A 59 21.01 -14.98 -5.59
CA VAL A 59 19.61 -15.39 -5.80
C VAL A 59 19.30 -15.56 -7.29
N PHE A 60 19.68 -14.59 -8.12
CA PHE A 60 19.43 -14.66 -9.57
C PHE A 60 20.28 -15.71 -10.28
N ALA A 61 21.46 -16.06 -9.76
CA ALA A 61 22.29 -17.13 -10.29
C ALA A 61 21.74 -18.53 -9.94
N ALA A 62 21.12 -18.67 -8.76
CA ALA A 62 20.56 -19.95 -8.30
C ALA A 62 19.21 -20.29 -8.95
N HIS A 63 18.52 -19.32 -9.51
CA HIS A 63 17.16 -19.50 -10.05
C HIS A 63 16.97 -18.76 -11.37
N ARG A 64 16.21 -19.38 -12.28
CA ARG A 64 15.70 -18.68 -13.49
C ARG A 64 14.29 -18.20 -13.21
N PHE A 65 14.05 -16.90 -13.41
CA PHE A 65 12.75 -16.28 -13.16
C PHE A 65 12.07 -15.88 -14.47
N ASP A 66 10.77 -16.16 -14.56
CA ASP A 66 9.92 -15.68 -15.66
C ASP A 66 9.57 -14.21 -15.45
N ALA A 67 9.37 -13.78 -14.18
CA ALA A 67 9.16 -12.40 -13.82
C ALA A 67 9.64 -12.11 -12.38
N VAL A 68 9.84 -10.81 -12.11
CA VAL A 68 10.14 -10.27 -10.78
C VAL A 68 8.99 -9.37 -10.33
N PHE A 69 8.42 -9.64 -9.16
CA PHE A 69 7.51 -8.74 -8.46
C PHE A 69 8.29 -7.96 -7.41
N HIS A 70 8.58 -6.71 -7.70
CA HIS A 70 9.33 -5.85 -6.79
C HIS A 70 8.37 -5.07 -5.89
N ILE A 71 8.07 -5.66 -4.72
CA ILE A 71 7.11 -5.16 -3.73
C ILE A 71 7.82 -4.53 -2.54
N ALA A 72 9.07 -4.91 -2.28
CA ALA A 72 9.86 -4.42 -1.16
C ALA A 72 9.93 -2.88 -1.16
N ALA A 73 9.56 -2.28 -0.06
CA ALA A 73 9.72 -0.85 0.17
C ALA A 73 9.70 -0.53 1.68
N MET A 74 10.52 0.42 2.10
CA MET A 74 10.40 1.02 3.42
C MET A 74 9.34 2.12 3.40
N LEU A 75 8.49 2.13 4.42
CA LEU A 75 7.46 3.14 4.62
C LEU A 75 7.94 4.26 5.56
N ALA A 76 7.39 5.46 5.37
CA ALA A 76 7.62 6.58 6.27
C ALA A 76 6.76 6.44 7.53
N HIS A 77 7.26 5.75 8.56
CA HIS A 77 6.57 5.58 9.84
C HIS A 77 7.44 5.97 11.04
N GLY A 78 6.86 6.69 11.99
CA GLY A 78 7.48 7.02 13.28
C GLY A 78 8.80 7.82 13.12
N ARG A 79 9.80 7.45 13.94
CA ARG A 79 11.18 7.98 13.80
C ARG A 79 11.89 7.25 12.66
N MET A 80 11.66 7.73 11.47
CA MET A 80 12.18 7.14 10.24
C MET A 80 13.63 7.59 10.00
N ASN A 81 14.48 6.63 9.63
CA ASN A 81 15.78 6.92 9.03
C ASN A 81 15.56 7.22 7.53
N ARG A 82 15.69 8.49 7.14
CA ARG A 82 15.47 8.95 5.75
C ARG A 82 16.45 8.32 4.77
N GLU A 83 17.72 8.17 5.17
CA GLU A 83 18.75 7.55 4.35
C GLU A 83 18.44 6.06 4.11
N LEU A 84 18.09 5.33 5.16
CA LEU A 84 17.70 3.93 5.05
C LEU A 84 16.46 3.74 4.16
N LEU A 85 15.47 4.62 4.28
CA LEU A 85 14.30 4.61 3.39
C LEU A 85 14.72 4.85 1.94
N TRP A 86 15.54 5.87 1.72
CA TRP A 86 15.97 6.23 0.37
C TRP A 86 16.78 5.10 -0.27
N THR A 87 17.82 4.62 0.41
CA THR A 87 18.68 3.55 -0.12
C THR A 87 17.89 2.26 -0.35
N SER A 88 16.93 1.90 0.53
CA SER A 88 16.08 0.73 0.32
C SER A 88 15.17 0.88 -0.90
N ASN A 89 14.50 2.04 -1.04
CA ASN A 89 13.48 2.23 -2.07
C ASN A 89 14.08 2.61 -3.45
N VAL A 90 15.28 3.19 -3.49
CA VAL A 90 15.92 3.64 -4.74
C VAL A 90 17.08 2.73 -5.10
N ASP A 91 18.11 2.63 -4.24
CA ASP A 91 19.30 1.87 -4.57
C ASP A 91 18.99 0.37 -4.64
N GLY A 92 18.17 -0.15 -3.70
CA GLY A 92 17.67 -1.52 -3.72
C GLY A 92 16.85 -1.84 -4.99
N THR A 93 16.00 -0.90 -5.44
CA THR A 93 15.28 -1.05 -6.73
C THR A 93 16.26 -1.15 -7.89
N GLY A 94 17.32 -0.34 -7.88
CA GLY A 94 18.38 -0.39 -8.90
C GLY A 94 19.14 -1.71 -8.90
N VAL A 95 19.44 -2.27 -7.73
CA VAL A 95 20.08 -3.59 -7.60
C VAL A 95 19.20 -4.67 -8.21
N ILE A 96 17.93 -4.70 -7.85
CA ILE A 96 16.97 -5.70 -8.37
C ILE A 96 16.85 -5.58 -9.90
N ALA A 97 16.74 -4.37 -10.45
CA ALA A 97 16.61 -4.16 -11.89
C ALA A 97 17.88 -4.60 -12.66
N ARG A 98 19.08 -4.28 -12.14
CA ARG A 98 20.33 -4.74 -12.73
C ARG A 98 20.45 -6.25 -12.74
N CYS A 99 20.24 -6.89 -11.58
CA CYS A 99 20.31 -8.33 -11.46
C CYS A 99 19.26 -9.04 -12.36
N ALA A 100 18.05 -8.51 -12.43
CA ALA A 100 17.01 -9.06 -13.29
C ALA A 100 17.40 -8.98 -14.78
N ARG A 101 17.88 -7.81 -15.24
CA ARG A 101 18.34 -7.64 -16.63
C ARG A 101 19.53 -8.54 -16.98
N GLU A 102 20.53 -8.59 -16.10
CA GLU A 102 21.73 -9.42 -16.31
C GLU A 102 21.40 -10.93 -16.32
N ALA A 103 20.40 -11.35 -15.54
CA ALA A 103 19.90 -12.74 -15.52
C ALA A 103 18.94 -13.07 -16.69
N GLY A 104 18.65 -12.10 -17.57
CA GLY A 104 17.76 -12.28 -18.72
C GLY A 104 16.28 -12.41 -18.35
N VAL A 105 15.87 -11.88 -17.19
CA VAL A 105 14.45 -11.79 -16.82
C VAL A 105 13.75 -10.81 -17.76
N ARG A 106 12.62 -11.23 -18.33
CA ARG A 106 11.90 -10.39 -19.30
C ARG A 106 11.02 -9.33 -18.66
N LYS A 107 10.42 -9.62 -17.48
CA LYS A 107 9.40 -8.79 -16.87
C LYS A 107 9.72 -8.43 -15.42
N LEU A 108 9.62 -7.14 -15.10
CA LEU A 108 9.63 -6.65 -13.73
C LEU A 108 8.34 -5.86 -13.46
N VAL A 109 7.56 -6.30 -12.48
CA VAL A 109 6.36 -5.60 -12.00
C VAL A 109 6.70 -4.86 -10.72
N PHE A 110 6.57 -3.53 -10.75
CA PHE A 110 6.88 -2.65 -9.63
C PHE A 110 5.62 -2.02 -9.03
N THR A 111 5.42 -2.16 -7.72
CA THR A 111 4.36 -1.44 -7.04
C THR A 111 4.82 -0.06 -6.63
N SER A 112 4.21 0.96 -7.21
CA SER A 112 4.39 2.37 -6.86
C SER A 112 3.21 2.88 -6.01
N SER A 113 3.01 4.19 -5.89
CA SER A 113 2.10 4.74 -4.90
C SER A 113 1.38 6.00 -5.39
N ASN A 114 0.22 6.28 -4.81
CA ASN A 114 -0.46 7.57 -4.92
C ASN A 114 0.24 8.72 -4.17
N CYS A 115 1.22 8.41 -3.30
CA CYS A 115 2.04 9.42 -2.62
C CYS A 115 2.89 10.26 -3.59
N LEU A 116 2.88 9.94 -4.89
CA LEU A 116 3.48 10.73 -5.95
C LEU A 116 2.77 12.07 -6.14
N TRP A 117 1.52 12.21 -5.70
CA TRP A 117 0.75 13.45 -5.81
C TRP A 117 0.38 14.00 -4.44
N ALA A 118 0.57 15.29 -4.31
CA ALA A 118 0.41 16.00 -3.07
C ALA A 118 -0.92 16.71 -2.92
N SER A 119 -1.64 16.94 -4.02
CA SER A 119 -2.85 17.79 -4.04
C SER A 119 -3.97 17.15 -4.85
N ASN A 120 -5.20 17.51 -4.47
CA ASN A 120 -6.38 17.26 -5.28
C ASN A 120 -6.27 18.02 -6.60
N MET A 121 -6.50 17.31 -7.71
CA MET A 121 -6.48 17.89 -9.06
C MET A 121 -7.88 18.33 -9.53
N GLY A 122 -8.92 18.22 -8.70
CA GLY A 122 -10.30 18.49 -9.07
C GLY A 122 -10.93 17.47 -10.02
N ARG A 123 -10.18 16.44 -10.39
CA ARG A 123 -10.58 15.34 -11.26
C ARG A 123 -9.76 14.09 -10.94
N PRO A 124 -10.15 12.92 -11.46
CA PRO A 124 -9.30 11.72 -11.36
C PRO A 124 -7.91 11.95 -11.95
N VAL A 125 -6.90 11.46 -11.25
CA VAL A 125 -5.47 11.56 -11.63
C VAL A 125 -5.18 10.54 -12.71
N ARG A 126 -4.53 10.97 -13.80
CA ARG A 126 -4.12 10.13 -14.92
C ARG A 126 -2.62 9.82 -14.85
N GLU A 127 -2.20 8.76 -15.53
CA GLU A 127 -0.81 8.32 -15.57
C GLU A 127 0.15 9.39 -16.10
N ASP A 128 -0.33 10.25 -17.00
CA ASP A 128 0.46 11.31 -17.64
C ASP A 128 0.47 12.62 -16.84
N ASP A 129 -0.29 12.70 -15.75
CA ASP A 129 -0.26 13.86 -14.87
C ASP A 129 1.11 13.96 -14.15
N PRO A 130 1.72 15.15 -14.10
CA PRO A 130 3.05 15.30 -13.52
C PRO A 130 3.05 14.99 -12.02
N PRO A 131 3.87 14.03 -11.54
CA PRO A 131 4.01 13.77 -10.13
C PRO A 131 4.63 14.96 -9.37
N ALA A 132 4.12 15.25 -8.18
CA ALA A 132 4.60 16.29 -7.28
C ALA A 132 4.57 15.80 -5.83
N PRO A 133 5.46 14.85 -5.44
CA PRO A 133 5.48 14.31 -4.09
C PRO A 133 5.93 15.38 -3.07
N VAL A 134 5.43 15.26 -1.83
CA VAL A 134 5.75 16.21 -0.73
C VAL A 134 6.44 15.55 0.45
N GLU A 135 6.59 14.25 0.43
CA GLU A 135 7.22 13.47 1.49
C GLU A 135 8.27 12.52 0.88
N VAL A 136 9.32 12.25 1.64
CA VAL A 136 10.45 11.41 1.21
C VAL A 136 10.03 10.03 0.66
N TYR A 137 8.94 9.47 1.15
CA TYR A 137 8.41 8.20 0.63
C TYR A 137 7.93 8.37 -0.82
N GLY A 138 7.09 9.37 -1.09
CA GLY A 138 6.65 9.67 -2.45
C GLY A 138 7.82 10.03 -3.38
N GLU A 139 8.77 10.84 -2.88
CA GLU A 139 10.01 11.18 -3.62
C GLU A 139 10.81 9.93 -3.97
N SER A 140 10.97 8.97 -3.03
CA SER A 140 11.71 7.73 -3.27
C SER A 140 11.01 6.80 -4.26
N LYS A 141 9.66 6.71 -4.21
CA LYS A 141 8.90 5.92 -5.19
C LYS A 141 9.03 6.52 -6.60
N LEU A 142 8.94 7.84 -6.72
CA LEU A 142 9.16 8.53 -8.01
C LEU A 142 10.58 8.34 -8.54
N ALA A 143 11.59 8.41 -7.66
CA ALA A 143 12.97 8.15 -8.05
C ALA A 143 13.16 6.70 -8.53
N GLY A 144 12.52 5.73 -7.85
CA GLY A 144 12.49 4.33 -8.28
C GLY A 144 11.85 4.14 -9.66
N GLU A 145 10.70 4.79 -9.94
CA GLU A 145 10.08 4.75 -11.27
C GLU A 145 11.00 5.29 -12.36
N LYS A 146 11.64 6.45 -12.11
CA LYS A 146 12.60 7.06 -13.06
C LYS A 146 13.81 6.18 -13.29
N LEU A 147 14.33 5.56 -12.22
CA LEU A 147 15.46 4.64 -12.31
C LEU A 147 15.10 3.41 -13.16
N LEU A 148 13.93 2.81 -12.92
CA LEU A 148 13.46 1.65 -13.69
C LEU A 148 13.30 1.97 -15.19
N GLY A 149 12.91 3.19 -15.54
CA GLY A 149 12.85 3.64 -16.93
C GLY A 149 14.18 3.57 -17.69
N GLN A 150 15.31 3.55 -16.98
CA GLN A 150 16.65 3.42 -17.59
C GLN A 150 16.99 1.97 -17.99
N PHE A 151 16.14 1.01 -17.61
CA PHE A 151 16.32 -0.42 -17.92
C PHE A 151 15.41 -0.90 -19.06
N ALA A 152 14.71 0.00 -19.74
CA ALA A 152 13.75 -0.35 -20.79
C ALA A 152 14.38 -1.18 -21.93
N ASP A 153 15.68 -1.05 -22.16
CA ASP A 153 16.43 -1.93 -23.05
C ASP A 153 16.77 -3.25 -22.34
N GLY A 154 16.03 -4.31 -22.69
CA GLY A 154 16.27 -5.67 -22.22
C GLY A 154 15.52 -6.07 -20.94
N LEU A 155 14.69 -5.19 -20.38
CA LEU A 155 13.80 -5.51 -19.26
C LEU A 155 12.47 -4.77 -19.40
N ASP A 156 11.41 -5.49 -19.66
CA ASP A 156 10.07 -4.90 -19.64
C ASP A 156 9.65 -4.54 -18.21
N VAL A 157 9.35 -3.28 -17.97
CA VAL A 157 8.94 -2.80 -16.64
C VAL A 157 7.47 -2.37 -16.66
N VAL A 158 6.66 -2.99 -15.81
CA VAL A 158 5.29 -2.56 -15.56
C VAL A 158 5.19 -1.93 -14.18
N ILE A 159 4.80 -0.67 -14.14
CA ILE A 159 4.63 0.12 -12.92
C ILE A 159 3.14 0.17 -12.58
N LEU A 160 2.77 -0.34 -11.40
CA LEU A 160 1.43 -0.25 -10.86
C LEU A 160 1.39 0.80 -9.74
N ARG A 161 0.81 1.96 -10.01
CA ARG A 161 0.61 3.02 -9.02
C ARG A 161 -0.70 2.75 -8.28
N CYS A 162 -0.61 2.43 -7.01
CA CYS A 162 -1.75 2.06 -6.19
C CYS A 162 -2.02 3.08 -5.07
N PRO A 163 -3.29 3.28 -4.69
CA PRO A 163 -3.66 4.00 -3.48
C PRO A 163 -3.41 3.12 -2.25
N THR A 164 -3.89 3.54 -1.08
CA THR A 164 -3.78 2.76 0.15
C THR A 164 -4.41 1.37 -0.04
N ILE A 165 -3.59 0.34 0.17
CA ILE A 165 -4.01 -1.06 0.06
C ILE A 165 -4.80 -1.44 1.31
N ILE A 166 -5.99 -2.00 1.16
CA ILE A 166 -6.86 -2.44 2.25
C ILE A 166 -7.17 -3.93 2.06
N ASP A 167 -7.13 -4.68 3.16
CA ASP A 167 -7.59 -6.06 3.28
C ASP A 167 -7.67 -6.45 4.76
N SER A 168 -8.12 -7.66 5.04
CA SER A 168 -8.07 -8.28 6.37
C SER A 168 -6.64 -8.20 6.93
N GLY A 169 -6.50 -7.72 8.16
CA GLY A 169 -5.18 -7.54 8.79
C GLY A 169 -4.46 -6.23 8.46
N ARG A 170 -5.00 -5.40 7.55
CA ARG A 170 -4.54 -4.03 7.36
C ARG A 170 -5.08 -3.15 8.46
N LEU A 171 -4.21 -2.66 9.32
CA LEU A 171 -4.58 -1.91 10.52
C LEU A 171 -4.11 -0.46 10.45
N GLY A 172 -2.90 -0.16 10.87
CA GLY A 172 -2.41 1.21 10.89
C GLY A 172 -3.40 2.15 11.59
N LEU A 173 -3.73 3.27 10.93
CA LEU A 173 -4.68 4.26 11.45
C LEU A 173 -6.14 3.77 11.45
N LEU A 174 -6.48 2.76 10.66
CA LEU A 174 -7.83 2.18 10.66
C LEU A 174 -8.19 1.56 12.00
N ALA A 175 -7.21 1.02 12.74
CA ALA A 175 -7.45 0.50 14.08
C ALA A 175 -8.03 1.56 15.04
N ILE A 176 -7.66 2.83 14.87
CA ILE A 176 -8.22 3.94 15.66
C ILE A 176 -9.70 4.13 15.31
N LEU A 177 -10.05 4.17 14.03
CA LEU A 177 -11.43 4.25 13.55
C LEU A 177 -12.26 3.08 14.09
N PHE A 178 -11.74 1.86 14.00
CA PHE A 178 -12.41 0.65 14.44
C PHE A 178 -12.66 0.60 15.95
N GLU A 179 -11.72 1.10 16.76
CA GLU A 179 -11.93 1.26 18.20
C GLU A 179 -13.06 2.25 18.52
N PHE A 180 -13.14 3.38 17.82
CA PHE A 180 -14.23 4.34 18.00
C PHE A 180 -15.59 3.71 17.68
N ILE A 181 -15.69 2.99 16.58
CA ILE A 181 -16.93 2.31 16.16
C ILE A 181 -17.32 1.22 17.18
N ARG A 182 -16.36 0.39 17.59
CA ARG A 182 -16.60 -0.70 18.54
C ARG A 182 -17.08 -0.20 19.90
N GLU A 183 -16.57 0.95 20.35
CA GLU A 183 -16.96 1.54 21.63
C GLU A 183 -18.16 2.50 21.55
N ASN A 184 -18.88 2.49 20.42
CA ASN A 184 -20.02 3.38 20.16
C ASN A 184 -19.68 4.87 20.30
N LYS A 185 -18.44 5.26 19.96
CA LYS A 185 -17.97 6.64 20.03
C LYS A 185 -18.27 7.40 18.73
N THR A 186 -18.31 8.72 18.81
CA THR A 186 -18.46 9.59 17.63
C THR A 186 -17.27 9.43 16.70
N VAL A 187 -17.53 9.13 15.44
CA VAL A 187 -16.53 9.12 14.36
C VAL A 187 -16.46 10.52 13.74
N TRP A 188 -15.30 11.13 13.79
CA TRP A 188 -15.13 12.49 13.31
C TRP A 188 -14.57 12.52 11.89
N VAL A 189 -15.20 13.32 11.01
CA VAL A 189 -14.72 13.63 9.66
C VAL A 189 -14.38 15.12 9.54
N VAL A 190 -13.41 15.44 8.69
CA VAL A 190 -13.00 16.81 8.43
C VAL A 190 -13.89 17.42 7.34
N GLY A 191 -14.43 18.62 7.60
CA GLY A 191 -15.45 19.20 6.73
C GLY A 191 -16.74 18.40 6.78
N SER A 192 -17.42 18.27 5.64
CA SER A 192 -18.63 17.42 5.51
C SER A 192 -18.33 15.92 5.55
N GLY A 193 -17.07 15.53 5.33
CA GLY A 193 -16.68 14.15 5.05
C GLY A 193 -17.05 13.69 3.64
N GLY A 194 -17.42 14.63 2.75
CA GLY A 194 -17.82 14.37 1.36
C GLY A 194 -16.64 14.10 0.42
N ASN A 195 -15.40 14.21 0.92
CA ASN A 195 -14.22 13.92 0.12
C ASN A 195 -14.14 12.43 -0.23
N ARG A 196 -13.72 12.15 -1.47
CA ARG A 196 -13.57 10.81 -2.04
C ARG A 196 -12.09 10.44 -2.04
N TYR A 197 -11.74 9.43 -1.26
CA TYR A 197 -10.39 8.92 -1.21
C TYR A 197 -10.38 7.44 -1.59
N GLN A 198 -9.77 7.15 -2.73
CA GLN A 198 -9.75 5.80 -3.29
C GLN A 198 -8.83 4.87 -2.51
N PHE A 199 -9.27 3.62 -2.35
CA PHE A 199 -8.50 2.50 -1.86
C PHE A 199 -8.34 1.43 -2.94
N ILE A 200 -7.54 0.42 -2.66
CA ILE A 200 -7.43 -0.80 -3.47
C ILE A 200 -7.47 -2.03 -2.57
N HIS A 201 -8.28 -3.02 -2.94
CA HIS A 201 -8.25 -4.33 -2.30
C HIS A 201 -6.96 -5.07 -2.65
N ALA A 202 -6.33 -5.72 -1.66
CA ALA A 202 -5.07 -6.40 -1.89
C ALA A 202 -5.17 -7.53 -2.92
N GLY A 203 -6.29 -8.25 -2.95
CA GLY A 203 -6.58 -9.27 -3.97
C GLY A 203 -6.66 -8.70 -5.38
N ASP A 204 -7.30 -7.52 -5.56
CA ASP A 204 -7.40 -6.85 -6.85
C ASP A 204 -6.04 -6.32 -7.33
N LEU A 205 -5.21 -5.81 -6.40
CA LEU A 205 -3.83 -5.43 -6.72
C LEU A 205 -2.98 -6.65 -7.10
N ALA A 206 -3.14 -7.78 -6.41
CA ALA A 206 -2.46 -9.03 -6.76
C ALA A 206 -2.87 -9.51 -8.15
N GLN A 207 -4.15 -9.41 -8.51
CA GLN A 207 -4.62 -9.71 -9.86
C GLN A 207 -3.96 -8.79 -10.90
N ALA A 208 -3.87 -7.48 -10.63
CA ALA A 208 -3.18 -6.54 -11.52
C ALA A 208 -1.70 -6.92 -11.71
N CYS A 209 -1.01 -7.34 -10.63
CA CYS A 209 0.36 -7.83 -10.71
C CYS A 209 0.48 -9.07 -11.62
N VAL A 210 -0.43 -10.03 -11.48
CA VAL A 210 -0.42 -11.24 -12.31
C VAL A 210 -0.66 -10.91 -13.79
N LEU A 211 -1.67 -10.09 -14.11
CA LEU A 211 -1.95 -9.64 -15.48
C LEU A 211 -0.80 -8.84 -16.10
N ALA A 212 -0.05 -8.10 -15.28
CA ALA A 212 1.10 -7.34 -15.73
C ALA A 212 2.24 -8.20 -16.28
N VAL A 213 2.33 -9.48 -15.89
CA VAL A 213 3.35 -10.41 -16.41
C VAL A 213 3.15 -10.65 -17.91
N ASP A 214 1.89 -10.78 -18.35
CA ASP A 214 1.53 -11.08 -19.73
C ASP A 214 1.41 -9.82 -20.61
N PHE A 215 1.44 -8.62 -20.00
CA PHE A 215 1.41 -7.38 -20.75
C PHE A 215 2.67 -7.21 -21.62
N ALA A 216 2.50 -6.94 -22.91
CA ALA A 216 3.62 -6.77 -23.82
C ALA A 216 4.33 -5.42 -23.62
N GLY A 217 5.65 -5.44 -23.42
CA GLY A 217 6.48 -4.25 -23.22
C GLY A 217 6.37 -3.63 -21.84
N SER A 218 6.76 -2.38 -21.74
CA SER A 218 6.75 -1.58 -20.51
C SER A 218 5.52 -0.67 -20.46
N GLY A 219 5.06 -0.35 -19.24
CA GLY A 219 3.93 0.55 -19.06
C GLY A 219 3.72 1.00 -17.63
N THR A 220 3.03 2.13 -17.46
CA THR A 220 2.61 2.64 -16.15
C THR A 220 1.10 2.65 -16.11
N PHE A 221 0.54 2.13 -15.03
CA PHE A 221 -0.90 1.97 -14.85
C PHE A 221 -1.34 2.38 -13.45
N HIS A 222 -2.49 3.02 -13.37
CA HIS A 222 -3.17 3.27 -12.12
C HIS A 222 -4.14 2.13 -11.80
N VAL A 223 -4.17 1.73 -10.53
CA VAL A 223 -5.13 0.76 -9.99
C VAL A 223 -5.90 1.37 -8.83
N GLY A 224 -7.14 0.97 -8.64
CA GLY A 224 -7.98 1.48 -7.54
C GLY A 224 -9.41 0.96 -7.66
N SER A 225 -10.20 1.09 -6.60
CA SER A 225 -11.61 0.69 -6.59
C SER A 225 -12.46 1.57 -7.50
N ASP A 226 -13.61 1.02 -7.90
CA ASP A 226 -14.63 1.76 -8.65
C ASP A 226 -15.64 2.46 -7.72
N ASN A 227 -16.40 3.40 -8.32
CA ASN A 227 -17.53 4.05 -7.67
C ASN A 227 -17.19 4.54 -6.26
N VAL A 228 -16.06 5.27 -6.13
CA VAL A 228 -15.50 5.68 -4.85
C VAL A 228 -16.50 6.53 -4.08
N PRO A 229 -17.07 6.03 -2.95
CA PRO A 229 -17.96 6.80 -2.10
C PRO A 229 -17.18 7.83 -1.29
N SER A 230 -17.88 8.76 -0.66
CA SER A 230 -17.29 9.69 0.30
C SER A 230 -16.76 8.95 1.53
N LEU A 231 -15.81 9.54 2.25
CA LEU A 231 -15.32 8.96 3.51
C LEU A 231 -16.45 8.82 4.54
N ARG A 232 -17.40 9.75 4.56
CA ARG A 232 -18.60 9.66 5.41
C ARG A 232 -19.40 8.39 5.11
N GLU A 233 -19.74 8.16 3.85
CA GLU A 233 -20.49 6.97 3.41
C GLU A 233 -19.74 5.69 3.76
N CYS A 234 -18.41 5.66 3.56
CA CYS A 234 -17.57 4.54 3.97
C CYS A 234 -17.66 4.24 5.47
N TYR A 235 -17.58 5.27 6.31
CA TYR A 235 -17.61 5.10 7.76
C TYR A 235 -19.01 4.71 8.26
N GLU A 236 -20.07 5.29 7.66
CA GLU A 236 -21.45 4.93 7.95
C GLU A 236 -21.75 3.47 7.57
N ALA A 237 -21.18 2.97 6.46
CA ALA A 237 -21.29 1.56 6.09
C ALA A 237 -20.62 0.63 7.12
N VAL A 238 -19.43 0.98 7.61
CA VAL A 238 -18.75 0.20 8.67
C VAL A 238 -19.54 0.25 9.99
N ILE A 239 -20.10 1.40 10.35
CA ILE A 239 -20.94 1.56 11.56
C ILE A 239 -22.19 0.67 11.48
N ALA A 240 -22.85 0.67 10.32
CA ALA A 240 -24.04 -0.16 10.08
C ALA A 240 -23.71 -1.66 10.17
N GLU A 241 -22.63 -2.08 9.53
CA GLU A 241 -22.14 -3.47 9.59
C GLU A 241 -21.78 -3.91 11.01
N ALA A 242 -21.18 -3.02 11.78
CA ALA A 242 -20.80 -3.27 13.16
C ALA A 242 -22.00 -3.35 14.12
N GLY A 243 -23.20 -2.99 13.68
CA GLY A 243 -24.35 -2.80 14.58
C GLY A 243 -24.09 -1.73 15.65
N SER A 244 -23.17 -0.79 15.39
CA SER A 244 -22.74 0.21 16.36
C SER A 244 -23.69 1.39 16.43
N ARG A 245 -23.81 2.00 17.63
CA ARG A 245 -24.53 3.26 17.85
C ARG A 245 -23.70 4.50 17.55
N SER A 246 -22.48 4.34 17.04
CA SER A 246 -21.62 5.42 16.60
C SER A 246 -22.32 6.32 15.57
N ARG A 247 -21.94 7.61 15.55
CA ARG A 247 -22.44 8.55 14.56
C ARG A 247 -21.28 9.29 13.92
N VAL A 248 -21.37 9.55 12.63
CA VAL A 248 -20.38 10.39 11.93
C VAL A 248 -20.73 11.85 12.13
N ARG A 249 -19.77 12.62 12.69
CA ARG A 249 -19.91 14.06 12.90
C ARG A 249 -18.79 14.84 12.22
N SER A 250 -19.08 16.06 11.83
CA SER A 250 -18.18 16.96 11.10
C SER A 250 -17.37 17.84 12.04
N LEU A 251 -16.08 17.99 11.73
CA LEU A 251 -15.21 19.03 12.29
C LEU A 251 -15.02 20.14 11.25
N PRO A 252 -15.06 21.42 11.62
CA PRO A 252 -14.78 22.52 10.69
C PRO A 252 -13.40 22.34 10.04
N LYS A 253 -13.33 22.35 8.69
CA LYS A 253 -12.12 21.98 7.94
C LYS A 253 -10.90 22.82 8.30
N GLY A 254 -11.03 24.15 8.32
CA GLY A 254 -9.92 25.07 8.61
C GLY A 254 -9.31 24.86 10.00
N PRO A 255 -10.10 25.00 11.09
CA PRO A 255 -9.62 24.76 12.46
C PRO A 255 -9.06 23.35 12.68
N ALA A 256 -9.72 22.31 12.14
CA ALA A 256 -9.26 20.92 12.27
C ALA A 256 -7.87 20.71 11.66
N LEU A 257 -7.65 21.18 10.43
CA LEU A 257 -6.35 21.08 9.76
C LEU A 257 -5.27 21.91 10.45
N ALA A 258 -5.60 23.09 10.97
CA ALA A 258 -4.66 23.91 11.75
C ALA A 258 -4.21 23.20 13.03
N ALA A 259 -5.17 22.63 13.78
CA ALA A 259 -4.88 21.86 14.98
C ALA A 259 -4.01 20.62 14.68
N MET A 260 -4.30 19.88 13.60
CA MET A 260 -3.51 18.71 13.18
C MET A 260 -2.07 19.10 12.81
N ARG A 261 -1.89 20.21 12.06
CA ARG A 261 -0.55 20.71 11.71
C ARG A 261 0.25 21.12 12.95
N LEU A 262 -0.40 21.78 13.91
CA LEU A 262 0.24 22.15 15.17
C LEU A 262 0.63 20.91 15.97
N ALA A 263 -0.27 19.93 16.12
CA ALA A 263 0.00 18.69 16.82
C ALA A 263 1.14 17.89 16.17
N HIS A 264 1.25 17.91 14.84
CA HIS A 264 2.36 17.30 14.11
C HIS A 264 3.70 18.01 14.41
N ARG A 265 3.71 19.35 14.37
CA ARG A 265 4.91 20.14 14.72
C ARG A 265 5.40 19.84 16.15
N LEU A 266 4.46 19.66 17.07
CA LEU A 266 4.74 19.30 18.47
C LEU A 266 5.08 17.80 18.64
N LYS A 267 5.05 16.99 17.57
CA LYS A 267 5.33 15.53 17.58
C LYS A 267 4.41 14.72 18.49
N ILE A 268 3.18 15.19 18.73
CA ILE A 268 2.16 14.53 19.57
C ILE A 268 1.05 13.87 18.74
N SER A 269 1.05 14.03 17.41
CA SER A 269 0.07 13.43 16.51
C SER A 269 0.69 12.27 15.72
N PRO A 270 -0.02 11.14 15.58
CA PRO A 270 0.39 10.05 14.68
C PRO A 270 0.16 10.41 13.20
N LEU A 271 -0.56 11.51 12.92
CA LEU A 271 -0.90 11.94 11.56
C LEU A 271 0.21 12.83 10.99
N GLY A 272 0.66 12.54 9.77
CA GLY A 272 1.57 13.38 8.99
C GLY A 272 0.86 14.16 7.87
N PRO A 273 1.59 14.98 7.09
CA PRO A 273 1.03 15.78 5.99
C PRO A 273 0.23 14.97 4.96
N TYR A 274 0.67 13.78 4.61
CA TYR A 274 -0.06 12.86 3.75
C TYR A 274 -1.45 12.52 4.32
N HIS A 275 -1.54 12.20 5.62
CA HIS A 275 -2.79 11.82 6.26
C HIS A 275 -3.81 12.98 6.30
N TYR A 276 -3.35 14.24 6.47
CA TYR A 276 -4.27 15.39 6.46
C TYR A 276 -4.98 15.53 5.12
N ARG A 277 -4.28 15.22 4.02
CA ARG A 277 -4.86 15.25 2.67
C ARG A 277 -5.83 14.12 2.46
N MET A 278 -5.43 12.91 2.82
CA MET A 278 -6.28 11.73 2.72
C MET A 278 -7.65 11.93 3.40
N ILE A 279 -7.68 12.59 4.57
CA ILE A 279 -8.91 12.79 5.33
C ILE A 279 -9.69 14.05 4.97
N ALA A 280 -9.14 14.95 4.16
CA ALA A 280 -9.72 16.26 3.89
C ALA A 280 -9.86 16.63 2.41
N GLU A 281 -9.27 15.88 1.50
CA GLU A 281 -9.23 16.15 0.07
C GLU A 281 -9.60 14.92 -0.76
N ASP A 282 -10.11 15.16 -1.98
CA ASP A 282 -10.35 14.09 -2.95
C ASP A 282 -9.05 13.55 -3.50
N PHE A 283 -8.98 12.24 -3.64
CA PHE A 283 -7.95 11.58 -4.41
C PHE A 283 -8.49 10.29 -5.06
N VAL A 284 -8.61 10.30 -6.37
CA VAL A 284 -9.07 9.17 -7.18
C VAL A 284 -8.17 9.04 -8.40
N PHE A 285 -7.72 7.84 -8.70
CA PHE A 285 -7.05 7.52 -9.95
C PHE A 285 -8.07 7.27 -11.08
N ASP A 286 -7.75 7.71 -12.30
CA ASP A 286 -8.33 7.19 -13.52
C ASP A 286 -7.70 5.81 -13.79
N THR A 287 -8.53 4.77 -13.85
CA THR A 287 -8.10 3.39 -14.07
C THR A 287 -8.43 2.88 -15.47
N SER A 288 -8.79 3.77 -16.40
CA SER A 288 -9.20 3.41 -17.78
C SER A 288 -8.09 2.67 -18.51
N ARG A 289 -6.85 3.15 -18.39
CA ARG A 289 -5.69 2.60 -19.11
C ARG A 289 -5.44 1.12 -18.79
N ILE A 290 -5.45 0.72 -17.52
CA ILE A 290 -5.24 -0.70 -17.16
C ILE A 290 -6.42 -1.57 -17.61
N ARG A 291 -7.64 -1.06 -17.59
CA ARG A 291 -8.82 -1.78 -18.06
C ARG A 291 -8.73 -2.08 -19.56
N GLU A 292 -8.34 -1.09 -20.35
CA GLU A 292 -8.18 -1.22 -21.79
C GLU A 292 -7.00 -2.13 -22.15
N ALA A 293 -5.86 -1.96 -21.46
CA ALA A 293 -4.64 -2.68 -21.77
C ALA A 293 -4.61 -4.13 -21.30
N MET A 294 -5.22 -4.44 -20.16
CA MET A 294 -5.11 -5.75 -19.49
C MET A 294 -6.46 -6.37 -19.15
N GLY A 295 -7.59 -5.72 -19.44
CA GLY A 295 -8.92 -6.20 -19.03
C GLY A 295 -9.14 -6.22 -17.52
N TRP A 296 -8.23 -5.65 -16.73
CA TRP A 296 -8.33 -5.62 -15.28
C TRP A 296 -9.54 -4.82 -14.79
N ARG A 297 -10.20 -5.30 -13.74
CA ARG A 297 -11.29 -4.59 -13.06
C ARG A 297 -11.23 -4.88 -11.56
N PRO A 298 -11.48 -3.86 -10.71
CA PRO A 298 -11.59 -4.09 -9.27
C PRO A 298 -12.88 -4.87 -8.95
N THR A 299 -12.83 -5.69 -7.93
CA THR A 299 -13.96 -6.54 -7.50
C THR A 299 -14.57 -6.08 -6.19
N VAL A 300 -13.89 -5.21 -5.42
CA VAL A 300 -14.29 -4.78 -4.09
C VAL A 300 -14.35 -3.26 -4.01
N THR A 301 -15.45 -2.71 -3.49
CA THR A 301 -15.64 -1.28 -3.26
C THR A 301 -14.91 -0.80 -2.00
N ASN A 302 -14.72 0.53 -1.85
CA ASN A 302 -14.13 1.11 -0.65
C ASN A 302 -14.86 0.72 0.63
N SER A 303 -16.19 0.76 0.62
CA SER A 303 -17.00 0.42 1.79
C SER A 303 -16.86 -1.05 2.18
N GLU A 304 -16.90 -1.96 1.20
CA GLU A 304 -16.69 -3.39 1.42
C GLU A 304 -15.30 -3.69 1.98
N MET A 305 -14.25 -3.05 1.43
CA MET A 305 -12.87 -3.20 1.95
C MET A 305 -12.76 -2.81 3.42
N LEU A 306 -13.31 -1.65 3.79
CA LEU A 306 -13.26 -1.18 5.18
C LEU A 306 -14.09 -2.06 6.11
N THR A 307 -15.22 -2.57 5.64
CA THR A 307 -16.08 -3.52 6.37
C THR A 307 -15.36 -4.85 6.61
N LEU A 308 -14.71 -5.42 5.58
CA LEU A 308 -13.88 -6.62 5.72
C LEU A 308 -12.75 -6.43 6.73
N ALA A 309 -12.04 -5.30 6.64
CA ALA A 309 -10.97 -4.96 7.58
C ALA A 309 -11.51 -4.79 9.02
N TYR A 310 -12.71 -4.21 9.19
CA TYR A 310 -13.35 -4.07 10.49
C TYR A 310 -13.74 -5.44 11.09
N ARG A 311 -14.38 -6.31 10.30
CA ARG A 311 -14.74 -7.67 10.76
C ARG A 311 -13.51 -8.41 11.29
N TYR A 312 -12.45 -8.45 10.48
CA TYR A 312 -11.19 -9.05 10.90
C TYR A 312 -10.66 -8.44 12.19
N TYR A 313 -10.68 -7.10 12.31
CA TYR A 313 -10.25 -6.41 13.51
C TYR A 313 -11.10 -6.80 14.73
N ALA A 314 -12.41 -6.82 14.61
CA ALA A 314 -13.33 -7.14 15.69
C ALA A 314 -13.16 -8.58 16.21
N GLU A 315 -12.96 -9.53 15.29
CA GLU A 315 -12.75 -10.96 15.61
C GLU A 315 -11.39 -11.24 16.23
N ASN A 316 -10.33 -10.51 15.81
CA ASN A 316 -8.95 -10.80 16.21
C ASN A 316 -8.33 -9.73 17.11
N ARG A 317 -9.15 -8.87 17.72
CA ARG A 317 -8.70 -7.67 18.43
C ARG A 317 -7.65 -7.94 19.49
N GLU A 318 -7.87 -8.94 20.35
CA GLU A 318 -6.96 -9.25 21.47
C GLU A 318 -5.59 -9.67 20.96
N GLU A 319 -5.56 -10.55 19.97
CA GLU A 319 -4.34 -10.97 19.30
C GLU A 319 -3.62 -9.80 18.63
N ILE A 320 -4.38 -8.95 17.90
CA ILE A 320 -3.84 -7.76 17.23
C ILE A 320 -3.15 -6.81 18.21
N LEU A 321 -3.78 -6.54 19.36
CA LEU A 321 -3.22 -5.65 20.39
C LEU A 321 -2.00 -6.26 21.08
N ALA A 322 -1.90 -7.59 21.12
CA ALA A 322 -0.77 -8.32 21.69
C ALA A 322 0.42 -8.44 20.72
N ARG A 323 0.24 -8.21 19.43
CA ARG A 323 1.27 -8.36 18.40
C ARG A 323 2.47 -7.43 18.65
N LYS A 324 3.66 -8.00 18.73
CA LYS A 324 4.95 -7.30 18.80
C LYS A 324 5.76 -7.66 17.54
N ASN A 325 6.57 -6.74 17.05
CA ASN A 325 7.50 -6.96 15.94
C ASN A 325 6.84 -7.40 14.60
N VAL A 326 5.64 -6.90 14.31
CA VAL A 326 4.96 -7.08 13.03
C VAL A 326 5.16 -5.86 12.11
N SER A 327 4.88 -6.04 10.81
CA SER A 327 5.01 -4.97 9.82
C SER A 327 4.16 -3.75 10.22
N ALA A 328 4.58 -2.56 9.78
CA ALA A 328 3.85 -1.31 10.03
C ALA A 328 2.38 -1.35 9.54
N HIS A 329 2.10 -2.19 8.54
CA HIS A 329 0.75 -2.40 8.01
C HIS A 329 -0.14 -3.24 8.92
N SER A 330 0.42 -4.19 9.65
CA SER A 330 -0.30 -5.14 10.51
C SER A 330 -0.33 -4.71 11.98
N ARG A 331 0.39 -3.63 12.34
CA ARG A 331 0.39 -3.07 13.70
C ARG A 331 -0.69 -2.01 13.84
N ALA A 332 -1.43 -2.05 14.94
CA ALA A 332 -2.34 -0.97 15.30
C ALA A 332 -1.55 0.32 15.62
N ALA A 333 -1.97 1.46 15.06
CA ALA A 333 -1.34 2.73 15.38
C ALA A 333 -1.70 3.17 16.82
N GLU A 334 -0.73 3.75 17.53
CA GLU A 334 -0.98 4.37 18.83
C GLU A 334 -1.87 5.59 18.65
N MET A 335 -2.88 5.74 19.51
CA MET A 335 -3.86 6.82 19.38
C MET A 335 -3.27 8.22 19.58
N GLY A 336 -2.14 8.35 20.28
CA GLY A 336 -1.56 9.66 20.58
C GLY A 336 -2.61 10.65 21.11
N ILE A 337 -2.55 11.90 20.63
CA ILE A 337 -3.52 12.96 20.98
C ILE A 337 -4.97 12.65 20.52
N VAL A 338 -5.16 11.77 19.54
CA VAL A 338 -6.50 11.35 19.07
C VAL A 338 -7.29 10.67 20.18
N ARG A 339 -6.61 10.14 21.21
CA ARG A 339 -7.24 9.59 22.40
C ARG A 339 -8.11 10.63 23.14
N LEU A 340 -7.76 11.92 23.06
CA LEU A 340 -8.59 13.00 23.64
C LEU A 340 -9.92 13.14 22.93
N LEU A 341 -9.97 12.96 21.59
CA LEU A 341 -11.22 12.97 20.85
C LEU A 341 -12.17 11.85 21.31
N LYS A 342 -11.63 10.73 21.76
CA LYS A 342 -12.40 9.60 22.32
C LYS A 342 -13.09 9.96 23.64
N TRP A 343 -12.55 10.90 24.39
CA TRP A 343 -13.15 11.36 25.66
C TRP A 343 -14.34 12.32 25.46
N ILE A 344 -14.35 13.05 24.37
CA ILE A 344 -15.43 14.02 24.03
C ILE A 344 -16.43 13.46 23.00
N SER A 345 -16.34 12.16 22.72
CA SER A 345 -17.11 11.46 21.70
C SER A 345 -18.24 10.62 22.29
#